data_f6ffcc615734771aeac7cc4e1a79045b
#
_entry.id   f6ffcc615734771aeac7cc4e1a79045b
#
_cell.length_a   1.000
_cell.length_b   1.000
_cell.length_c   1.000
_cell.angle_alpha   90.00
_cell.angle_beta   90.00
_cell.angle_gamma   90.00
#
_symmetry.space_group_name_H-M   'P 1'
#
loop_
_entity.id
_entity.type
_entity.pdbx_description
1 polymer ?
#
loop_
_entity_poly.entity_id
_entity_poly.type
_entity_poly.pdbx_seq_one_letter_code
_entity_poly.pdbx_strand_id
1 'polypeptide(L)'
;SSFSFLSAEANRPNILWLVIEDQSKHYGFNGEKLVHTPVLDGLAANGVRFINASVTAPVCSTARSALITGMFQTSIGAHHHRSGRGKEKIQKPDHIKLIPELFKDAGYYTCLGSSGQAAGTASLKHKNRLGKSDYNFEWNPSVFDSAEWSNRKQGQPFFAKICLSGGKARSQARASKD
;
A
#
# COMPACT_ATOMS: atom_id res chain seq x y z
N SER A 1 -9.90 -45.29 -19.15
CA SER A 1 -10.61 -44.38 -18.24
C SER A 1 -9.66 -43.26 -17.86
N SER A 2 -9.77 -42.12 -18.57
CA SER A 2 -8.99 -40.92 -18.28
C SER A 2 -9.66 -40.17 -17.12
N PHE A 3 -8.99 -40.11 -15.97
CA PHE A 3 -9.42 -39.26 -14.87
C PHE A 3 -8.99 -37.81 -15.23
N SER A 4 -9.97 -37.02 -15.68
CA SER A 4 -9.83 -35.57 -15.74
C SER A 4 -9.87 -35.04 -14.31
N PHE A 5 -8.73 -34.65 -13.77
CA PHE A 5 -8.69 -33.82 -12.58
C PHE A 5 -9.29 -32.47 -12.98
N LEU A 6 -10.55 -32.24 -12.62
CA LEU A 6 -11.12 -30.91 -12.56
C LEU A 6 -10.31 -30.14 -11.50
N SER A 7 -9.29 -29.43 -11.97
CA SER A 7 -8.67 -28.36 -11.19
C SER A 7 -9.78 -27.35 -10.91
N ALA A 8 -10.31 -27.34 -9.70
CA ALA A 8 -11.11 -26.23 -9.23
C ALA A 8 -10.18 -25.00 -9.36
N GLU A 9 -10.45 -24.13 -10.34
CA GLU A 9 -9.79 -22.83 -10.40
C GLU A 9 -10.05 -22.17 -9.04
N ALA A 10 -9.02 -22.14 -8.21
CA ALA A 10 -9.10 -21.49 -6.91
C ALA A 10 -9.52 -20.06 -7.19
N ASN A 11 -10.72 -19.67 -6.74
CA ASN A 11 -11.24 -18.33 -6.91
C ASN A 11 -10.28 -17.36 -6.20
N ARG A 12 -9.34 -16.77 -6.95
CA ARG A 12 -8.31 -15.86 -6.45
C ARG A 12 -8.92 -14.46 -6.37
N PRO A 13 -9.23 -13.95 -5.16
CA PRO A 13 -9.88 -12.66 -5.01
C PRO A 13 -8.94 -11.52 -5.43
N ASN A 14 -9.52 -10.42 -5.88
CA ASN A 14 -8.81 -9.16 -5.99
C ASN A 14 -8.48 -8.64 -4.58
N ILE A 15 -7.27 -8.09 -4.41
CA ILE A 15 -6.82 -7.56 -3.13
C ILE A 15 -6.55 -6.07 -3.27
N LEU A 16 -7.30 -5.27 -2.52
CA LEU A 16 -7.14 -3.83 -2.43
C LEU A 16 -6.63 -3.46 -1.03
N TRP A 17 -5.39 -3.01 -0.97
CA TRP A 17 -4.76 -2.56 0.26
C TRP A 17 -4.69 -1.03 0.31
N LEU A 18 -5.59 -0.41 1.05
CA LEU A 18 -5.62 1.04 1.25
C LEU A 18 -4.75 1.41 2.45
N VAL A 19 -3.73 2.23 2.20
CA VAL A 19 -2.81 2.73 3.23
C VAL A 19 -3.03 4.23 3.38
N ILE A 20 -3.64 4.63 4.49
CA ILE A 20 -3.90 6.04 4.79
C ILE A 20 -2.68 6.58 5.54
N GLU A 21 -2.11 7.69 5.05
CA GLU A 21 -0.91 8.28 5.61
C GLU A 21 -1.24 9.26 6.75
N ASP A 22 -0.51 9.13 7.87
CA ASP A 22 -0.57 10.03 9.03
C ASP A 22 -2.00 10.21 9.58
N GLN A 23 -2.79 9.16 9.53
CA GLN A 23 -4.17 9.16 10.01
C GLN A 23 -4.22 8.75 11.48
N SER A 24 -5.04 9.45 12.25
CA SER A 24 -5.37 9.12 13.63
C SER A 24 -6.65 8.26 13.71
N LYS A 25 -7.08 7.92 14.93
CA LYS A 25 -8.26 7.08 15.19
C LYS A 25 -9.61 7.79 15.03
N HIS A 26 -9.65 9.00 14.47
CA HIS A 26 -10.86 9.79 14.34
C HIS A 26 -11.73 9.31 13.17
N TYR A 27 -12.51 8.26 13.44
CA TYR A 27 -13.49 7.68 12.52
C TYR A 27 -14.82 7.46 13.24
N GLY A 28 -15.93 7.54 12.53
CA GLY A 28 -17.27 7.30 13.08
C GLY A 28 -17.38 5.93 13.75
N PHE A 29 -16.85 4.87 13.12
CA PHE A 29 -16.85 3.52 13.68
C PHE A 29 -16.01 3.37 14.98
N ASN A 30 -15.19 4.35 15.33
CA ASN A 30 -14.48 4.43 16.62
C ASN A 30 -15.19 5.33 17.64
N GLY A 31 -16.39 5.84 17.31
CA GLY A 31 -17.18 6.72 18.18
C GLY A 31 -16.87 8.22 18.03
N GLU A 32 -16.06 8.62 17.04
CA GLU A 32 -15.81 10.03 16.74
C GLU A 32 -17.06 10.66 16.14
N LYS A 33 -17.49 11.79 16.71
CA LYS A 33 -18.72 12.49 16.31
C LYS A 33 -18.46 13.72 15.43
N LEU A 34 -17.23 14.23 15.43
CA LEU A 34 -16.85 15.45 14.71
C LEU A 34 -16.51 15.21 13.24
N VAL A 35 -16.22 13.96 12.86
CA VAL A 35 -15.89 13.58 11.49
C VAL A 35 -16.92 12.62 10.93
N HIS A 36 -17.30 12.86 9.69
CA HIS A 36 -18.27 12.03 8.97
C HIS A 36 -17.54 11.08 8.03
N THR A 37 -17.55 9.77 8.33
CA THR A 37 -16.83 8.73 7.58
C THR A 37 -17.72 7.56 7.14
N PRO A 38 -18.85 7.81 6.45
CA PRO A 38 -19.90 6.80 6.23
C PRO A 38 -19.42 5.60 5.41
N VAL A 39 -18.50 5.80 4.46
CA VAL A 39 -17.95 4.70 3.65
C VAL A 39 -17.07 3.79 4.50
N LEU A 40 -16.20 4.34 5.34
CA LEU A 40 -15.35 3.57 6.24
C LEU A 40 -16.17 2.91 7.34
N ASP A 41 -17.19 3.60 7.84
CA ASP A 41 -18.11 3.04 8.83
C ASP A 41 -18.88 1.84 8.25
N GLY A 42 -19.32 1.94 7.00
CA GLY A 42 -19.95 0.83 6.27
C GLY A 42 -18.99 -0.36 6.06
N LEU A 43 -17.74 -0.11 5.69
CA LEU A 43 -16.71 -1.16 5.59
C LEU A 43 -16.45 -1.82 6.94
N ALA A 44 -16.36 -1.03 8.01
CA ALA A 44 -16.14 -1.54 9.36
C ALA A 44 -17.32 -2.38 9.88
N ALA A 45 -18.56 -2.03 9.52
CA ALA A 45 -19.75 -2.76 9.89
C ALA A 45 -19.88 -4.11 9.18
N ASN A 46 -19.38 -4.22 7.95
CA ASN A 46 -19.48 -5.43 7.12
C ASN A 46 -18.17 -6.24 7.06
N GLY A 47 -17.13 -5.81 7.77
CA GLY A 47 -15.82 -6.44 7.78
C GLY A 47 -15.35 -6.81 9.18
N VAL A 48 -14.05 -7.08 9.31
CA VAL A 48 -13.39 -7.38 10.59
C VAL A 48 -12.57 -6.17 11.03
N ARG A 49 -12.77 -5.73 12.26
CA ARG A 49 -12.01 -4.65 12.90
C ARG A 49 -10.97 -5.21 13.87
N PHE A 50 -9.70 -4.89 13.62
CA PHE A 50 -8.60 -5.26 14.52
C PHE A 50 -8.36 -4.10 15.49
N ILE A 51 -8.95 -4.17 16.69
CA ILE A 51 -8.90 -3.08 17.68
C ILE A 51 -7.52 -2.89 18.32
N ASN A 52 -6.70 -3.96 18.34
CA ASN A 52 -5.35 -3.97 18.93
C ASN A 52 -4.25 -4.05 17.84
N ALA A 53 -4.53 -3.60 16.63
CA ALA A 53 -3.53 -3.55 15.58
C ALA A 53 -2.55 -2.39 15.81
N SER A 54 -1.25 -2.67 15.68
CA SER A 54 -0.18 -1.70 15.81
C SER A 54 0.80 -1.81 14.64
N VAL A 55 1.41 -0.68 14.29
CA VAL A 55 2.57 -0.69 13.39
C VAL A 55 3.85 -0.93 14.17
N THR A 56 4.86 -1.50 13.52
CA THR A 56 6.15 -1.85 14.15
C THR A 56 7.03 -0.63 14.43
N ALA A 57 6.73 0.52 13.81
CA ALA A 57 7.38 1.80 14.06
C ALA A 57 6.44 2.96 13.73
N PRO A 58 6.43 4.05 14.52
CA PRO A 58 5.48 5.16 14.36
C PRO A 58 5.94 6.18 13.29
N VAL A 59 6.68 5.74 12.27
CA VAL A 59 7.26 6.59 11.23
C VAL A 59 7.04 5.98 9.85
N CYS A 60 6.63 6.79 8.88
CA CYS A 60 6.15 6.35 7.58
C CYS A 60 7.10 5.39 6.83
N SER A 61 8.38 5.75 6.64
CA SER A 61 9.28 4.92 5.84
C SER A 61 9.67 3.61 6.52
N THR A 62 9.85 3.62 7.83
CA THR A 62 10.16 2.43 8.62
C THR A 62 8.97 1.47 8.67
N ALA A 63 7.77 1.97 8.98
CA ALA A 63 6.54 1.18 8.95
C ALA A 63 6.26 0.61 7.55
N ARG A 64 6.46 1.41 6.49
CA ARG A 64 6.25 0.95 5.10
C ARG A 64 7.24 -0.14 4.68
N SER A 65 8.49 -0.05 5.17
CA SER A 65 9.50 -1.08 4.94
C SER A 65 9.12 -2.40 5.59
N ALA A 66 8.65 -2.36 6.83
CA ALA A 66 8.16 -3.54 7.53
C ALA A 66 6.91 -4.13 6.85
N LEU A 67 5.92 -3.29 6.52
CA LEU A 67 4.69 -3.73 5.87
C LEU A 67 4.92 -4.42 4.53
N ILE A 68 5.82 -3.91 3.68
CA ILE A 68 6.01 -4.46 2.34
C ILE A 68 6.85 -5.74 2.31
N THR A 69 7.63 -5.98 3.36
CA THR A 69 8.46 -7.18 3.50
C THR A 69 7.84 -8.24 4.42
N GLY A 70 6.84 -7.86 5.22
CA GLY A 70 6.32 -8.73 6.29
C GLY A 70 7.32 -8.96 7.44
N MET A 71 8.42 -8.18 7.51
CA MET A 71 9.48 -8.32 8.48
C MET A 71 9.55 -7.10 9.41
N PHE A 72 10.02 -7.29 10.64
CA PHE A 72 10.37 -6.14 11.46
C PHE A 72 11.48 -5.33 10.77
N GLN A 73 11.34 -4.02 10.72
CA GLN A 73 12.29 -3.12 10.08
C GLN A 73 13.71 -3.23 10.65
N THR A 74 13.84 -3.59 11.92
CA THR A 74 15.14 -3.84 12.59
C THR A 74 15.84 -5.06 12.05
N SER A 75 15.09 -6.12 11.71
CA SER A 75 15.65 -7.36 11.16
C SER A 75 16.24 -7.20 9.75
N ILE A 76 15.80 -6.19 9.03
CA ILE A 76 16.27 -5.89 7.66
C ILE A 76 17.08 -4.59 7.58
N GLY A 77 17.52 -4.03 8.71
CA GLY A 77 18.30 -2.80 8.77
C GLY A 77 17.56 -1.52 8.38
N ALA A 78 16.24 -1.58 8.15
CA ALA A 78 15.42 -0.48 7.62
C ALA A 78 14.79 0.42 8.70
N HIS A 79 15.39 0.50 9.87
CA HIS A 79 14.82 1.19 11.05
C HIS A 79 15.07 2.69 11.09
N HIS A 80 16.01 3.23 10.33
CA HIS A 80 16.26 4.67 10.24
C HIS A 80 15.32 5.35 9.27
N HIS A 81 14.63 6.42 9.73
CA HIS A 81 13.71 7.18 8.89
C HIS A 81 14.42 7.77 7.66
N ARG A 82 13.88 7.46 6.49
CA ARG A 82 14.36 7.95 5.18
C ARG A 82 15.78 7.54 4.79
N SER A 83 16.32 6.50 5.39
CA SER A 83 17.65 5.97 5.00
C SER A 83 17.72 5.54 3.53
N GLY A 84 16.59 5.15 2.93
CA GLY A 84 16.51 4.86 1.49
C GLY A 84 16.71 6.05 0.55
N ARG A 85 16.82 7.29 1.08
CA ARG A 85 17.05 8.52 0.30
C ARG A 85 18.52 8.92 0.21
N GLY A 86 19.40 8.30 1.00
CA GLY A 86 20.84 8.53 0.96
C GLY A 86 21.51 8.05 -0.33
N LYS A 87 22.78 8.39 -0.52
CA LYS A 87 23.60 7.88 -1.62
C LYS A 87 23.83 6.38 -1.48
N GLU A 88 24.13 5.95 -0.27
CA GLU A 88 24.26 4.55 0.07
C GLU A 88 22.88 3.99 0.41
N LYS A 89 22.51 2.93 -0.29
CA LYS A 89 21.24 2.25 -0.10
C LYS A 89 21.43 1.05 0.79
N ILE A 90 20.53 0.88 1.75
CA ILE A 90 20.45 -0.35 2.52
C ILE A 90 20.03 -1.48 1.56
N GLN A 91 20.76 -2.58 1.59
CA GLN A 91 20.39 -3.80 0.88
C GLN A 91 19.59 -4.68 1.84
N LYS A 92 18.38 -5.03 1.44
CA LYS A 92 17.64 -6.06 2.18
C LYS A 92 18.28 -7.42 1.94
N PRO A 93 18.17 -8.39 2.86
CA PRO A 93 18.61 -9.76 2.61
C PRO A 93 17.94 -10.35 1.35
N ASP A 94 18.69 -11.02 0.49
CA ASP A 94 18.24 -11.50 -0.83
C ASP A 94 17.04 -12.46 -0.75
N HIS A 95 16.98 -13.27 0.31
CA HIS A 95 15.91 -14.23 0.52
C HIS A 95 14.57 -13.57 0.94
N ILE A 96 14.57 -12.29 1.28
CA ILE A 96 13.34 -11.55 1.64
C ILE A 96 12.69 -11.02 0.37
N LYS A 97 11.58 -11.62 -0.03
CA LYS A 97 10.71 -11.12 -1.10
C LYS A 97 9.77 -10.03 -0.59
N LEU A 98 9.50 -9.06 -1.44
CA LEU A 98 8.44 -8.09 -1.19
C LEU A 98 7.07 -8.74 -1.44
N ILE A 99 6.06 -8.30 -0.71
CA ILE A 99 4.68 -8.79 -0.88
C ILE A 99 4.22 -8.76 -2.35
N PRO A 100 4.42 -7.67 -3.13
CA PRO A 100 4.04 -7.67 -4.54
C PRO A 100 4.80 -8.71 -5.38
N GLU A 101 6.04 -9.08 -5.05
CA GLU A 101 6.76 -10.15 -5.74
C GLU A 101 6.06 -11.51 -5.53
N LEU A 102 5.62 -11.80 -4.30
CA LEU A 102 4.88 -13.02 -3.99
C LEU A 102 3.55 -13.09 -4.74
N PHE A 103 2.83 -11.97 -4.82
CA PHE A 103 1.59 -11.91 -5.60
C PHE A 103 1.83 -12.04 -7.09
N LYS A 104 2.91 -11.45 -7.61
CA LYS A 104 3.30 -11.56 -9.01
C LYS A 104 3.65 -13.00 -9.38
N ASP A 105 4.43 -13.69 -8.53
CA ASP A 105 4.73 -15.12 -8.68
C ASP A 105 3.45 -15.98 -8.68
N ALA A 106 2.42 -15.56 -7.96
CA ALA A 106 1.10 -16.20 -7.95
C ALA A 106 0.20 -15.78 -9.13
N GLY A 107 0.70 -14.99 -10.09
CA GLY A 107 -0.02 -14.59 -11.30
C GLY A 107 -0.93 -13.37 -11.15
N TYR A 108 -0.83 -12.63 -10.06
CA TYR A 108 -1.55 -11.38 -9.86
C TYR A 108 -0.93 -10.24 -10.67
N TYR A 109 -1.77 -9.32 -11.12
CA TYR A 109 -1.33 -8.01 -11.59
C TYR A 109 -1.10 -7.10 -10.39
N THR A 110 0.10 -6.51 -10.27
CA THR A 110 0.51 -5.79 -9.06
C THR A 110 0.54 -4.29 -9.28
N CYS A 111 -0.03 -3.52 -8.34
CA CYS A 111 -0.16 -2.07 -8.46
C CYS A 111 0.33 -1.34 -7.22
N LEU A 112 0.97 -0.17 -7.47
CA LEU A 112 1.27 0.81 -6.43
C LEU A 112 0.71 2.17 -6.85
N GLY A 113 -0.48 2.51 -6.37
CA GLY A 113 -1.17 3.74 -6.69
C GLY A 113 -1.19 4.78 -5.58
N SER A 114 -1.74 5.95 -5.90
CA SER A 114 -2.04 7.02 -4.96
C SER A 114 -3.47 7.52 -5.12
N SER A 115 -4.00 8.25 -4.15
CA SER A 115 -5.40 8.71 -4.13
C SER A 115 -5.83 9.45 -5.39
N GLY A 116 -4.98 10.28 -5.96
CA GLY A 116 -5.30 11.00 -7.19
C GLY A 116 -5.40 10.11 -8.43
N GLN A 117 -4.72 8.98 -8.44
CA GLN A 117 -4.73 8.01 -9.54
C GLN A 117 -5.96 7.08 -9.44
N ALA A 118 -6.26 6.61 -8.23
CA ALA A 118 -7.39 5.73 -7.97
C ALA A 118 -8.75 6.38 -8.28
N ALA A 119 -8.85 7.71 -8.13
CA ALA A 119 -10.08 8.46 -8.39
C ALA A 119 -10.31 8.83 -9.86
N GLY A 120 -9.45 8.42 -10.79
CA GLY A 120 -9.54 8.83 -12.19
C GLY A 120 -9.27 10.32 -12.44
N THR A 121 -8.92 11.07 -11.40
CA THR A 121 -8.69 12.53 -11.44
C THR A 121 -7.22 12.89 -11.67
N ALA A 122 -6.34 11.90 -11.77
CA ALA A 122 -4.93 12.14 -12.04
C ALA A 122 -4.76 12.79 -13.42
N SER A 123 -4.13 13.94 -13.46
CA SER A 123 -3.63 14.54 -14.71
C SER A 123 -2.85 13.46 -15.48
N LEU A 124 -3.05 13.42 -16.79
CA LEU A 124 -2.39 12.48 -17.72
C LEU A 124 -0.85 12.40 -17.52
N LYS A 125 -0.25 13.46 -16.98
CA LYS A 125 1.19 13.51 -16.65
C LYS A 125 1.61 12.54 -15.53
N HIS A 126 0.68 11.98 -14.77
CA HIS A 126 0.96 11.12 -13.61
C HIS A 126 0.44 9.67 -13.77
N LYS A 127 -0.21 9.34 -14.87
CA LYS A 127 -0.83 8.02 -15.12
C LYS A 127 0.12 6.84 -14.92
N ASN A 128 1.41 7.02 -15.22
CA ASN A 128 2.43 5.95 -15.14
C ASN A 128 3.35 6.08 -13.93
N ARG A 129 3.13 7.05 -13.06
CA ARG A 129 3.99 7.24 -11.89
C ARG A 129 3.46 6.40 -10.73
N LEU A 130 4.28 5.48 -10.26
CA LEU A 130 3.98 4.69 -9.06
C LEU A 130 3.66 5.60 -7.87
N GLY A 131 2.75 5.15 -7.02
CA GLY A 131 2.39 5.79 -5.78
C GLY A 131 3.55 5.82 -4.77
N LYS A 132 3.27 6.33 -3.57
CA LYS A 132 4.27 6.46 -2.53
C LYS A 132 4.76 5.09 -2.03
N SER A 133 6.04 4.78 -2.24
CA SER A 133 6.74 3.62 -1.68
C SER A 133 7.39 3.96 -0.33
N ASP A 134 8.32 4.92 -0.33
CA ASP A 134 9.08 5.43 0.82
C ASP A 134 9.78 4.30 1.61
N TYR A 135 10.26 3.25 0.91
CA TYR A 135 11.00 2.16 1.55
C TYR A 135 12.43 2.58 1.88
N ASN A 136 12.97 2.06 2.99
CA ASN A 136 14.29 2.40 3.51
C ASN A 136 15.44 1.54 2.96
N PHE A 137 15.18 0.75 1.94
CA PHE A 137 16.14 -0.11 1.27
C PHE A 137 16.06 0.05 -0.24
N GLU A 138 17.05 -0.45 -0.94
CA GLU A 138 17.03 -0.53 -2.40
C GLU A 138 16.01 -1.59 -2.85
N TRP A 139 15.20 -1.25 -3.83
CA TRP A 139 14.18 -2.12 -4.38
C TRP A 139 13.94 -1.84 -5.85
N ASN A 140 13.50 -2.84 -6.58
CA ASN A 140 13.22 -2.73 -7.99
C ASN A 140 11.74 -2.31 -8.22
N PRO A 141 11.47 -1.14 -8.83
CA PRO A 141 10.10 -0.71 -9.13
C PRO A 141 9.31 -1.67 -10.03
N SER A 142 9.96 -2.55 -10.80
CA SER A 142 9.32 -3.53 -11.67
C SER A 142 8.55 -4.63 -10.92
N VAL A 143 8.66 -4.69 -9.59
CA VAL A 143 7.79 -5.55 -8.75
C VAL A 143 6.33 -5.13 -8.82
N PHE A 144 6.07 -3.89 -9.24
CA PHE A 144 4.74 -3.40 -9.58
C PHE A 144 4.61 -3.24 -11.10
N ASP A 145 3.52 -3.76 -11.64
CA ASP A 145 3.24 -3.67 -13.07
C ASP A 145 2.76 -2.27 -13.47
N SER A 146 2.03 -1.58 -12.57
CA SER A 146 1.45 -0.27 -12.86
C SER A 146 1.08 0.50 -11.58
N ALA A 147 0.60 1.73 -11.77
CA ALA A 147 -0.02 2.53 -10.70
C ALA A 147 -1.51 2.21 -10.49
N GLU A 148 -2.15 1.53 -11.44
CA GLU A 148 -3.59 1.22 -11.41
C GLU A 148 -3.85 -0.19 -11.98
N TRP A 149 -4.98 -0.79 -11.58
CA TRP A 149 -5.32 -2.17 -11.94
C TRP A 149 -6.12 -2.33 -13.24
N SER A 150 -6.52 -1.24 -13.89
CA SER A 150 -7.31 -1.29 -15.13
C SER A 150 -6.54 -1.89 -16.32
N ASN A 151 -5.21 -1.82 -16.28
CA ASN A 151 -4.34 -2.33 -17.35
C ASN A 151 -4.10 -3.85 -17.29
N ARG A 152 -4.69 -4.55 -16.31
CA ARG A 152 -4.56 -6.01 -16.21
C ARG A 152 -5.30 -6.74 -17.32
N LYS A 153 -4.91 -7.97 -17.60
CA LYS A 153 -5.64 -8.84 -18.50
C LYS A 153 -7.05 -9.15 -17.96
N GLN A 154 -7.99 -9.38 -18.86
CA GLN A 154 -9.33 -9.81 -18.46
C GLN A 154 -9.24 -11.09 -17.62
N GLY A 155 -9.96 -11.15 -16.50
CA GLY A 155 -9.94 -12.28 -15.58
C GLY A 155 -8.71 -12.40 -14.67
N GLN A 156 -7.66 -11.62 -14.92
CA GLN A 156 -6.47 -11.63 -14.06
C GLN A 156 -6.77 -10.98 -12.70
N PRO A 157 -6.52 -11.65 -11.57
CA PRO A 157 -6.65 -11.02 -10.25
C PRO A 157 -5.60 -9.94 -10.06
N PHE A 158 -5.89 -8.96 -9.22
CA PHE A 158 -4.92 -7.91 -8.88
C PHE A 158 -4.63 -7.82 -7.39
N PHE A 159 -3.41 -7.41 -7.07
CA PHE A 159 -3.00 -6.87 -5.79
C PHE A 159 -2.69 -5.39 -5.97
N ALA A 160 -3.48 -4.52 -5.36
CA ALA A 160 -3.30 -3.08 -5.47
C ALA A 160 -3.07 -2.44 -4.09
N LYS A 161 -1.88 -1.89 -3.88
CA LYS A 161 -1.56 -1.06 -2.72
C LYS A 161 -1.76 0.40 -3.10
N ILE A 162 -2.76 1.05 -2.54
CA ILE A 162 -3.09 2.45 -2.80
C ILE A 162 -2.74 3.29 -1.58
N CYS A 163 -1.88 4.28 -1.79
CA CYS A 163 -1.52 5.23 -0.75
C CYS A 163 -2.44 6.44 -0.80
N LEU A 164 -3.26 6.59 0.23
CA LEU A 164 -4.13 7.75 0.38
C LEU A 164 -3.35 8.85 1.10
N SER A 165 -3.23 10.01 0.46
CA SER A 165 -2.67 11.20 1.10
C SER A 165 -3.72 11.84 2.00
N GLY A 166 -3.38 12.04 3.26
CA GLY A 166 -4.25 12.67 4.26
C GLY A 166 -3.45 13.01 5.50
N GLY A 167 -4.06 13.62 6.49
CA GLY A 167 -3.48 13.83 7.82
C GLY A 167 -2.38 14.91 7.95
N LYS A 168 -1.75 15.36 6.86
CA LYS A 168 -0.76 16.44 6.89
C LYS A 168 -1.32 17.74 6.31
N ALA A 169 -1.62 18.71 7.15
CA ALA A 169 -1.90 20.09 6.73
C ALA A 169 -0.60 20.75 6.24
N ARG A 170 -0.24 20.55 4.97
CA ARG A 170 0.97 21.16 4.36
C ARG A 170 0.75 22.56 3.79
N SER A 171 -0.50 23.01 3.73
CA SER A 171 -0.88 24.24 3.01
C SER A 171 -0.78 25.54 3.82
N GLN A 172 -0.71 25.47 5.15
CA GLN A 172 -0.73 26.69 5.97
C GLN A 172 0.65 27.33 6.22
N ALA A 173 1.74 26.65 5.92
CA ALA A 173 3.10 27.18 6.14
C ALA A 173 3.61 28.12 5.03
N ARG A 174 2.84 28.34 3.95
CA ARG A 174 3.24 29.22 2.82
C ARG A 174 2.50 30.55 2.76
N ALA A 175 1.50 30.75 3.57
CA ALA A 175 0.64 31.96 3.53
C ALA A 175 1.10 33.11 4.47
N SER A 176 2.22 32.98 5.16
CA SER A 176 2.71 34.01 6.08
C SER A 176 4.11 34.53 5.73
N LYS A 177 4.36 34.72 4.43
CA LYS A 177 5.55 35.46 3.94
C LYS A 177 5.08 36.44 2.87
N ASP A 178 4.31 37.39 3.30
CA ASP A 178 4.13 38.72 2.68
C ASP A 178 4.06 39.74 3.78
#